data_51f5a88c02ca0520cee06a92daaac763
#
_entry.id   51f5a88c02ca0520cee06a92daaac763
#
_cell.length_a   1.000
_cell.length_b   1.000
_cell.length_c   1.000
_cell.angle_alpha   90.00
_cell.angle_beta   90.00
_cell.angle_gamma   90.00
#
_symmetry.space_group_name_H-M   'P 1'
#
loop_
_entity.id
_entity.type
_entity.pdbx_description
1 polymer ?
#
loop_
_entity_poly.entity_id
_entity_poly.type
_entity_poly.pdbx_seq_one_letter_code
_entity_poly.pdbx_strand_id
1 'polypeptide(L)'
;MPLIESDMVKRALIRINRLHDTLDRLNLIVIEKQDLIKWRGPGYRQQILYGQPGHDRVKELLARREPLMISRIGAVELTCLRHYLEKRRTRQTPYPRKIRTTMSNQAGFFPADDASLDAFAEMFLGHIASVDVMGVWFNQYENVVCNDHCPRAALVDLDCLEPFRFAHPWSSLLAGKTVLVVHPFEDSIRSQYREKRELLFADPEVLPEFELKTIKAVQSIGGASTGFATWFDAYRSMCDAIAAETFDICIVGAGAYGLPLASFVKQMGRPAVHLGGVTQVLFGIKGKRWEREYADSTMKLFNEHWVRPSAGETPVNKEKIERGCYW
;
A
#
# COMPACT_ATOMS: atom_id res chain seq x y z
N MET A 1 -11.82 16.95 -26.32
CA MET A 1 -12.86 16.06 -26.85
C MET A 1 -13.54 15.33 -25.71
N PRO A 2 -14.83 15.56 -25.45
CA PRO A 2 -15.56 14.90 -24.37
C PRO A 2 -16.25 13.66 -24.95
N LEU A 3 -15.63 12.48 -24.88
CA LEU A 3 -16.19 11.26 -25.50
C LEU A 3 -16.27 10.03 -24.58
N ILE A 4 -16.20 10.17 -23.26
CA ILE A 4 -16.32 9.01 -22.36
C ILE A 4 -17.28 9.30 -21.19
N GLU A 5 -18.39 9.96 -21.43
CA GLU A 5 -19.42 10.14 -20.40
C GLU A 5 -20.61 9.17 -20.48
N SER A 6 -20.69 8.33 -21.49
CA SER A 6 -21.82 7.38 -21.54
C SER A 6 -21.54 6.19 -20.59
N ASP A 7 -22.54 5.89 -19.76
CA ASP A 7 -22.54 4.76 -18.83
C ASP A 7 -22.31 3.41 -19.57
N MET A 8 -22.65 3.37 -20.86
CA MET A 8 -22.45 2.24 -21.75
C MET A 8 -20.97 2.01 -22.09
N VAL A 9 -20.19 3.05 -22.37
CA VAL A 9 -18.74 2.95 -22.63
C VAL A 9 -18.00 2.54 -21.38
N LYS A 10 -18.36 3.10 -20.20
CA LYS A 10 -17.83 2.66 -18.90
C LYS A 10 -18.09 1.18 -18.64
N ARG A 11 -19.30 0.68 -18.95
CA ARG A 11 -19.66 -0.75 -18.81
C ARG A 11 -18.91 -1.63 -19.80
N ALA A 12 -18.69 -1.19 -21.03
CA ALA A 12 -17.91 -1.92 -22.03
C ALA A 12 -16.44 -2.03 -21.59
N LEU A 13 -15.81 -0.96 -21.14
CA LEU A 13 -14.43 -0.97 -20.61
C LEU A 13 -14.29 -1.89 -19.40
N ILE A 14 -15.26 -1.90 -18.49
CA ILE A 14 -15.27 -2.83 -17.35
C ILE A 14 -15.35 -4.30 -17.81
N ARG A 15 -16.15 -4.61 -18.84
CA ARG A 15 -16.26 -5.98 -19.39
C ARG A 15 -14.98 -6.43 -20.08
N ILE A 16 -14.35 -5.55 -20.86
CA ILE A 16 -13.08 -5.82 -21.54
C ILE A 16 -11.98 -6.07 -20.50
N ASN A 17 -11.89 -5.22 -19.48
CA ASN A 17 -10.93 -5.41 -18.39
C ASN A 17 -11.16 -6.72 -17.62
N ARG A 18 -12.42 -7.13 -17.40
CA ARG A 18 -12.75 -8.43 -16.77
C ARG A 18 -12.27 -9.62 -17.59
N LEU A 19 -12.47 -9.58 -18.90
CA LEU A 19 -12.00 -10.65 -19.79
C LEU A 19 -10.49 -10.74 -19.76
N HIS A 20 -9.81 -9.63 -19.85
CA HIS A 20 -8.36 -9.52 -19.81
C HIS A 20 -7.78 -10.05 -18.49
N ASP A 21 -8.31 -9.64 -17.34
CA ASP A 21 -7.87 -10.14 -16.03
C ASP A 21 -8.15 -11.66 -15.87
N THR A 22 -9.19 -12.17 -16.53
CA THR A 22 -9.47 -13.61 -16.51
C THR A 22 -8.45 -14.38 -17.32
N LEU A 23 -8.06 -13.86 -18.48
CA LEU A 23 -7.07 -14.49 -19.36
C LEU A 23 -5.66 -14.45 -18.73
N ASP A 24 -5.30 -13.36 -18.07
CA ASP A 24 -4.05 -13.22 -17.31
C ASP A 24 -3.97 -14.20 -16.14
N ARG A 25 -5.06 -14.31 -15.34
CA ARG A 25 -5.15 -15.29 -14.23
C ARG A 25 -5.07 -16.75 -14.67
N LEU A 26 -5.45 -17.03 -15.90
CA LEU A 26 -5.37 -18.37 -16.50
C LEU A 26 -4.00 -18.61 -17.14
N ASN A 27 -3.02 -17.67 -17.02
CA ASN A 27 -1.73 -17.69 -17.72
C ASN A 27 -1.86 -17.83 -19.25
N LEU A 28 -2.99 -17.40 -19.81
CA LEU A 28 -3.22 -17.41 -21.27
C LEU A 28 -2.59 -16.20 -21.96
N ILE A 29 -2.34 -15.14 -21.19
CA ILE A 29 -1.61 -13.95 -21.63
C ILE A 29 -0.72 -13.46 -20.47
N VAL A 30 0.51 -13.11 -20.78
CA VAL A 30 1.41 -12.39 -19.86
C VAL A 30 1.30 -10.92 -20.21
N ILE A 31 0.89 -10.10 -19.24
CA ILE A 31 0.77 -8.66 -19.43
C ILE A 31 1.94 -7.99 -18.72
N GLU A 32 2.78 -7.36 -19.51
CA GLU A 32 3.83 -6.53 -18.98
C GLU A 32 3.27 -5.21 -18.40
N LYS A 33 3.97 -4.63 -17.43
CA LYS A 33 3.58 -3.35 -16.81
C LYS A 33 3.35 -2.25 -17.85
N GLN A 34 4.14 -2.21 -18.92
CA GLN A 34 4.00 -1.24 -20.01
C GLN A 34 2.69 -1.38 -20.77
N ASP A 35 2.18 -2.59 -20.93
CA ASP A 35 0.90 -2.84 -21.57
C ASP A 35 -0.26 -2.46 -20.64
N LEU A 36 -0.14 -2.72 -19.34
CA LEU A 36 -1.11 -2.24 -18.35
C LEU A 36 -1.21 -0.71 -18.35
N ILE A 37 -0.08 -0.01 -18.45
CA ILE A 37 -0.04 1.45 -18.55
C ILE A 37 -0.77 1.93 -19.81
N LYS A 38 -0.50 1.31 -20.97
CA LYS A 38 -1.17 1.64 -22.24
C LYS A 38 -2.68 1.39 -22.18
N TRP A 39 -3.12 0.34 -21.52
CA TRP A 39 -4.51 -0.07 -21.44
C TRP A 39 -5.33 0.68 -20.39
N ARG A 40 -4.79 0.90 -19.20
CA ARG A 40 -5.51 1.47 -18.05
C ARG A 40 -5.14 2.92 -17.79
N GLY A 41 -3.96 3.34 -18.22
CA GLY A 41 -3.51 4.72 -18.08
C GLY A 41 -4.49 5.76 -18.64
N PRO A 42 -5.06 5.59 -19.85
CA PRO A 42 -6.05 6.51 -20.40
C PRO A 42 -7.36 6.63 -19.61
N GLY A 43 -7.61 5.70 -18.68
CA GLY A 43 -8.80 5.72 -17.83
C GLY A 43 -8.71 6.67 -16.63
N TYR A 44 -7.53 7.21 -16.32
CA TYR A 44 -7.36 8.22 -15.28
C TYR A 44 -7.60 9.61 -15.86
N ARG A 45 -8.28 10.50 -15.11
CA ARG A 45 -8.51 11.89 -15.50
C ARG A 45 -7.30 12.77 -15.21
N GLN A 46 -6.56 12.44 -14.15
CA GLN A 46 -5.31 13.14 -13.80
C GLN A 46 -4.16 12.58 -14.62
N GLN A 47 -3.16 13.42 -14.86
CA GLN A 47 -1.88 12.98 -15.40
C GLN A 47 -1.15 12.11 -14.37
N ILE A 48 -0.63 10.96 -14.79
CA ILE A 48 0.23 10.12 -13.98
C ILE A 48 1.67 10.49 -14.28
N LEU A 49 2.46 10.74 -13.23
CA LEU A 49 3.89 10.99 -13.34
C LEU A 49 4.65 9.68 -13.17
N TYR A 50 5.65 9.46 -14.01
CA TYR A 50 6.49 8.25 -14.04
C TYR A 50 7.94 8.57 -13.75
N GLY A 51 8.70 7.59 -13.26
CA GLY A 51 10.14 7.67 -13.10
C GLY A 51 10.59 8.83 -12.20
N GLN A 52 11.75 9.42 -12.49
CA GLN A 52 12.31 10.49 -11.67
C GLN A 52 11.35 11.69 -11.47
N PRO A 53 10.63 12.20 -12.47
CA PRO A 53 9.64 13.27 -12.27
C PRO A 53 8.55 12.94 -11.26
N GLY A 54 8.05 11.69 -11.23
CA GLY A 54 7.07 11.23 -10.24
C GLY A 54 7.66 11.15 -8.83
N HIS A 55 8.88 10.64 -8.73
CA HIS A 55 9.62 10.59 -7.47
C HIS A 55 9.94 11.99 -6.92
N ASP A 56 10.39 12.90 -7.78
CA ASP A 56 10.68 14.30 -7.41
C ASP A 56 9.42 15.01 -6.91
N ARG A 57 8.26 14.70 -7.50
CA ARG A 57 6.98 15.24 -7.03
C ARG A 57 6.62 14.76 -5.61
N VAL A 58 6.88 13.49 -5.31
CA VAL A 58 6.74 12.94 -3.95
C VAL A 58 7.65 13.72 -2.98
N LYS A 59 8.94 13.86 -3.35
CA LYS A 59 9.93 14.58 -2.55
C LYS A 59 9.57 16.04 -2.34
N GLU A 60 9.15 16.74 -3.39
CA GLU A 60 8.72 18.15 -3.32
C GLU A 60 7.58 18.35 -2.32
N LEU A 61 6.53 17.53 -2.39
CA LEU A 61 5.38 17.65 -1.49
C LEU A 61 5.76 17.34 -0.05
N LEU A 62 6.59 16.31 0.17
CA LEU A 62 7.04 15.93 1.51
C LEU A 62 7.95 17.01 2.15
N ALA A 63 8.72 17.73 1.33
CA ALA A 63 9.60 18.81 1.79
C ALA A 63 8.83 20.03 2.35
N ARG A 64 7.55 20.19 2.04
CA ARG A 64 6.71 21.32 2.53
C ARG A 64 6.41 21.25 4.02
N ARG A 65 6.60 20.07 4.65
CA ARG A 65 6.35 19.83 6.08
C ARG A 65 4.91 20.11 6.51
N GLU A 66 3.98 20.05 5.57
CA GLU A 66 2.55 20.18 5.80
C GLU A 66 1.94 18.80 6.09
N PRO A 67 0.73 18.72 6.69
CA PRO A 67 -0.02 17.49 6.78
C PRO A 67 -0.20 16.87 5.40
N LEU A 68 0.36 15.70 5.18
CA LEU A 68 0.44 15.08 3.86
C LEU A 68 0.14 13.58 3.95
N MET A 69 -0.62 13.05 3.00
CA MET A 69 -0.86 11.62 2.88
C MET A 69 -0.39 11.13 1.51
N ILE A 70 0.71 10.41 1.51
CA ILE A 70 1.20 9.64 0.36
C ILE A 70 0.75 8.19 0.57
N SER A 71 0.02 7.62 -0.40
CA SER A 71 -0.57 6.30 -0.19
C SER A 71 -0.72 5.51 -1.49
N ARG A 72 -1.17 4.28 -1.35
CA ARG A 72 -1.53 3.35 -2.42
C ARG A 72 -2.74 2.50 -2.00
N ILE A 73 -3.46 1.93 -2.97
CA ILE A 73 -4.59 1.04 -2.68
C ILE A 73 -4.17 -0.40 -2.95
N GLY A 74 -4.37 -1.31 -1.98
CA GLY A 74 -4.12 -2.73 -2.17
C GLY A 74 -5.11 -3.36 -3.17
N ALA A 75 -4.67 -4.34 -3.96
CA ALA A 75 -5.53 -5.00 -4.95
C ALA A 75 -6.71 -5.75 -4.31
N VAL A 76 -6.50 -6.26 -3.10
CA VAL A 76 -7.54 -6.97 -2.33
C VAL A 76 -8.59 -6.00 -1.85
N GLU A 77 -8.17 -4.90 -1.23
CA GLU A 77 -9.04 -3.82 -0.76
C GLU A 77 -9.82 -3.21 -1.94
N LEU A 78 -9.14 -2.96 -3.06
CA LEU A 78 -9.77 -2.42 -4.25
C LEU A 78 -10.86 -3.35 -4.81
N THR A 79 -10.67 -4.67 -4.74
CA THR A 79 -11.68 -5.64 -5.14
C THR A 79 -12.93 -5.55 -4.24
N CYS A 80 -12.75 -5.34 -2.94
CA CYS A 80 -13.84 -5.11 -1.99
C CYS A 80 -14.57 -3.80 -2.30
N LEU A 81 -13.84 -2.70 -2.46
CA LEU A 81 -14.40 -1.38 -2.81
C LEU A 81 -15.22 -1.43 -4.09
N ARG A 82 -14.69 -2.09 -5.13
CA ARG A 82 -15.39 -2.26 -6.39
C ARG A 82 -16.72 -2.96 -6.20
N HIS A 83 -16.76 -4.08 -5.45
CA HIS A 83 -18.00 -4.80 -5.18
C HIS A 83 -19.00 -3.94 -4.42
N TYR A 84 -18.54 -3.20 -3.41
CA TYR A 84 -19.36 -2.26 -2.65
C TYR A 84 -20.00 -1.19 -3.55
N LEU A 85 -19.21 -0.55 -4.41
CA LEU A 85 -19.70 0.48 -5.33
C LEU A 85 -20.66 -0.08 -6.39
N GLU A 86 -20.38 -1.28 -6.91
CA GLU A 86 -21.29 -1.98 -7.83
C GLU A 86 -22.61 -2.35 -7.14
N LYS A 87 -22.56 -2.87 -5.90
CA LYS A 87 -23.70 -3.23 -5.07
C LYS A 87 -24.62 -2.02 -4.81
N ARG A 88 -24.05 -0.88 -4.45
CA ARG A 88 -24.84 0.36 -4.24
C ARG A 88 -25.58 0.83 -5.49
N ARG A 89 -25.00 0.62 -6.67
CA ARG A 89 -25.62 1.01 -7.97
C ARG A 89 -26.72 0.07 -8.42
N THR A 90 -26.61 -1.22 -8.10
CA THR A 90 -27.48 -2.27 -8.65
C THR A 90 -28.49 -2.81 -7.65
N ARG A 91 -28.44 -2.38 -6.39
CA ARG A 91 -29.17 -2.92 -5.23
C ARG A 91 -28.96 -4.44 -5.06
N GLN A 92 -27.83 -4.97 -5.53
CA GLN A 92 -27.54 -6.41 -5.49
C GLN A 92 -26.70 -6.82 -4.29
N THR A 93 -26.96 -7.92 -3.82
CA THR A 93 -26.39 -9.21 -3.36
C THR A 93 -25.26 -9.16 -2.33
N PRO A 94 -25.19 -10.19 -1.49
CA PRO A 94 -24.11 -10.38 -0.51
C PRO A 94 -22.76 -10.47 -1.21
N TYR A 95 -21.69 -10.15 -0.48
CA TYR A 95 -20.33 -10.31 -1.01
C TYR A 95 -20.08 -11.78 -1.40
N PRO A 96 -19.50 -12.03 -2.60
CA PRO A 96 -19.11 -13.37 -2.99
C PRO A 96 -18.15 -14.00 -1.99
N ARG A 97 -18.27 -15.31 -1.74
CA ARG A 97 -17.38 -16.05 -0.84
C ARG A 97 -15.89 -15.78 -1.12
N LYS A 98 -15.53 -15.63 -2.39
CA LYS A 98 -14.16 -15.33 -2.80
C LYS A 98 -13.67 -14.02 -2.22
N ILE A 99 -14.47 -12.93 -2.27
CA ILE A 99 -14.08 -11.63 -1.71
C ILE A 99 -13.92 -11.74 -0.19
N ARG A 100 -14.87 -12.38 0.50
CA ARG A 100 -14.78 -12.59 1.96
C ARG A 100 -13.51 -13.34 2.35
N THR A 101 -13.22 -14.44 1.66
CA THR A 101 -12.02 -15.25 1.91
C THR A 101 -10.74 -14.48 1.62
N THR A 102 -10.70 -13.71 0.55
CA THR A 102 -9.52 -12.92 0.19
C THR A 102 -9.30 -11.77 1.17
N MET A 103 -10.38 -11.06 1.56
CA MET A 103 -10.31 -10.00 2.58
C MET A 103 -9.85 -10.57 3.93
N SER A 104 -10.35 -11.73 4.35
CA SER A 104 -9.91 -12.36 5.60
C SER A 104 -8.46 -12.84 5.54
N ASN A 105 -8.07 -13.58 4.49
CA ASN A 105 -6.76 -14.22 4.45
C ASN A 105 -5.62 -13.29 4.05
N GLN A 106 -5.83 -12.44 3.04
CA GLN A 106 -4.76 -11.62 2.48
C GLN A 106 -4.75 -10.20 3.04
N ALA A 107 -5.93 -9.60 3.27
CA ALA A 107 -6.03 -8.28 3.90
C ALA A 107 -6.11 -8.35 5.45
N GLY A 108 -6.32 -9.55 6.01
CA GLY A 108 -6.44 -9.73 7.45
C GLY A 108 -7.71 -9.10 8.04
N PHE A 109 -8.77 -8.94 7.25
CA PHE A 109 -10.01 -8.32 7.70
C PHE A 109 -10.91 -9.32 8.43
N PHE A 110 -11.47 -8.92 9.58
CA PHE A 110 -12.32 -9.75 10.43
C PHE A 110 -13.31 -8.93 11.28
N PRO A 111 -14.54 -9.46 11.46
CA PRO A 111 -15.15 -10.52 10.69
C PRO A 111 -15.44 -10.09 9.24
N ALA A 112 -15.39 -11.00 8.28
CA ALA A 112 -15.63 -10.70 6.87
C ALA A 112 -17.09 -10.99 6.45
N ASP A 113 -18.07 -10.57 7.27
CA ASP A 113 -19.48 -10.56 6.93
C ASP A 113 -19.85 -9.34 6.08
N ASP A 114 -21.09 -9.31 5.55
CA ASP A 114 -21.51 -8.24 4.63
C ASP A 114 -21.55 -6.86 5.28
N ALA A 115 -22.03 -6.77 6.51
CA ALA A 115 -22.16 -5.50 7.21
C ALA A 115 -20.77 -4.91 7.52
N SER A 116 -19.83 -5.76 7.96
CA SER A 116 -18.46 -5.38 8.25
C SER A 116 -17.71 -4.96 6.99
N LEU A 117 -17.92 -5.66 5.87
CA LEU A 117 -17.31 -5.30 4.58
C LEU A 117 -17.87 -4.01 3.99
N ASP A 118 -19.18 -3.76 4.17
CA ASP A 118 -19.80 -2.48 3.78
C ASP A 118 -19.20 -1.34 4.61
N ALA A 119 -19.09 -1.49 5.94
CA ALA A 119 -18.49 -0.50 6.83
C ALA A 119 -17.01 -0.26 6.51
N PHE A 120 -16.25 -1.32 6.18
CA PHE A 120 -14.86 -1.20 5.74
C PHE A 120 -14.77 -0.38 4.45
N ALA A 121 -15.57 -0.71 3.44
CA ALA A 121 -15.53 -0.04 2.15
C ALA A 121 -15.91 1.45 2.28
N GLU A 122 -16.91 1.78 3.07
CA GLU A 122 -17.34 3.16 3.31
C GLU A 122 -16.25 3.97 4.02
N MET A 123 -15.69 3.43 5.10
CA MET A 123 -14.59 4.05 5.83
C MET A 123 -13.35 4.23 4.91
N PHE A 124 -13.00 3.19 4.15
CA PHE A 124 -11.81 3.21 3.30
C PHE A 124 -11.92 4.24 2.18
N LEU A 125 -13.10 4.38 1.55
CA LEU A 125 -13.38 5.43 0.55
C LEU A 125 -13.29 6.83 1.17
N GLY A 126 -13.76 7.01 2.41
CA GLY A 126 -13.59 8.25 3.16
C GLY A 126 -12.12 8.62 3.38
N HIS A 127 -11.28 7.65 3.68
CA HIS A 127 -9.83 7.87 3.83
C HIS A 127 -9.13 8.15 2.48
N ILE A 128 -9.56 7.51 1.39
CA ILE A 128 -9.04 7.80 0.04
C ILE A 128 -9.25 9.26 -0.34
N ALA A 129 -10.34 9.89 0.09
CA ALA A 129 -10.62 11.28 -0.19
C ALA A 129 -9.58 12.28 0.38
N SER A 130 -8.80 11.85 1.37
CA SER A 130 -7.73 12.65 1.99
C SER A 130 -6.34 12.44 1.38
N VAL A 131 -6.19 11.57 0.37
CA VAL A 131 -4.90 11.30 -0.27
C VAL A 131 -4.42 12.52 -1.07
N ASP A 132 -3.16 12.93 -0.88
CA ASP A 132 -2.51 14.00 -1.63
C ASP A 132 -1.65 13.44 -2.79
N VAL A 133 -1.02 12.28 -2.56
CA VAL A 133 -0.27 11.55 -3.59
C VAL A 133 -0.71 10.11 -3.60
N MET A 134 -1.17 9.63 -4.76
CA MET A 134 -1.57 8.24 -4.96
C MET A 134 -0.55 7.54 -5.85
N GLY A 135 0.12 6.53 -5.31
CA GLY A 135 0.90 5.57 -6.08
C GLY A 135 -0.02 4.58 -6.78
N VAL A 136 -0.15 4.69 -8.09
CA VAL A 136 -1.01 3.84 -8.91
C VAL A 136 -0.20 2.69 -9.51
N TRP A 137 -0.78 1.51 -9.53
CA TRP A 137 -0.20 0.30 -10.12
C TRP A 137 -1.12 -0.41 -11.09
N PHE A 138 -2.11 0.35 -11.62
CA PHE A 138 -2.97 -0.03 -12.71
C PHE A 138 -3.85 -1.25 -12.43
N ASN A 139 -4.27 -1.43 -11.17
CA ASN A 139 -5.25 -2.44 -10.83
C ASN A 139 -6.60 -2.14 -11.47
N GLN A 140 -7.35 -3.20 -11.71
CA GLN A 140 -8.70 -3.06 -12.24
C GLN A 140 -9.56 -2.21 -11.30
N TYR A 141 -10.25 -1.19 -11.83
CA TYR A 141 -11.11 -0.25 -11.09
C TYR A 141 -10.37 0.84 -10.29
N GLU A 142 -9.05 0.82 -10.22
CA GLU A 142 -8.27 1.83 -9.50
C GLU A 142 -8.48 3.23 -10.08
N ASN A 143 -8.52 3.34 -11.41
CA ASN A 143 -8.81 4.59 -12.10
C ASN A 143 -10.19 5.16 -11.74
N VAL A 144 -11.22 4.34 -11.56
CA VAL A 144 -12.56 4.78 -11.16
C VAL A 144 -12.51 5.35 -9.74
N VAL A 145 -11.84 4.64 -8.82
CA VAL A 145 -11.69 5.08 -7.43
C VAL A 145 -10.88 6.39 -7.36
N CYS A 146 -9.76 6.48 -8.08
CA CYS A 146 -8.96 7.71 -8.11
C CYS A 146 -9.75 8.90 -8.67
N ASN A 147 -10.45 8.69 -9.79
CA ASN A 147 -11.22 9.75 -10.46
C ASN A 147 -12.38 10.29 -9.62
N ASP A 148 -13.06 9.40 -8.88
CA ASP A 148 -14.29 9.74 -8.20
C ASP A 148 -14.08 10.07 -6.71
N HIS A 149 -13.01 9.54 -6.08
CA HIS A 149 -12.79 9.68 -4.64
C HIS A 149 -11.55 10.49 -4.24
N CYS A 150 -10.51 10.58 -5.10
CA CYS A 150 -9.37 11.48 -4.85
C CYS A 150 -8.98 12.31 -6.10
N PRO A 151 -9.90 13.06 -6.69
CA PRO A 151 -9.68 13.77 -7.96
C PRO A 151 -8.62 14.88 -7.90
N ARG A 152 -8.18 15.26 -6.71
CA ARG A 152 -7.15 16.29 -6.49
C ARG A 152 -5.78 15.71 -6.15
N ALA A 153 -5.69 14.41 -5.94
CA ALA A 153 -4.42 13.76 -5.64
C ALA A 153 -3.46 13.84 -6.84
N ALA A 154 -2.19 14.08 -6.58
CA ALA A 154 -1.15 13.85 -7.58
C ALA A 154 -1.03 12.33 -7.80
N LEU A 155 -1.15 11.89 -9.06
CA LEU A 155 -0.96 10.48 -9.39
C LEU A 155 0.49 10.24 -9.83
N VAL A 156 1.12 9.26 -9.22
CA VAL A 156 2.47 8.81 -9.59
C VAL A 156 2.45 7.30 -9.83
N ASP A 157 3.31 6.81 -10.68
CA ASP A 157 3.53 5.36 -10.76
C ASP A 157 3.97 4.82 -9.40
N LEU A 158 3.48 3.64 -9.00
CA LEU A 158 3.75 3.07 -7.68
C LEU A 158 5.25 3.00 -7.35
N ASP A 159 6.10 2.70 -8.35
CA ASP A 159 7.55 2.62 -8.15
C ASP A 159 8.15 3.95 -7.69
N CYS A 160 7.50 5.10 -7.98
CA CYS A 160 7.94 6.42 -7.53
C CYS A 160 7.92 6.57 -6.00
N LEU A 161 7.21 5.71 -5.29
CA LEU A 161 7.19 5.69 -3.82
C LEU A 161 8.40 4.94 -3.23
N GLU A 162 9.15 4.18 -4.03
CA GLU A 162 10.28 3.33 -3.60
C GLU A 162 11.60 4.11 -3.68
N PRO A 163 12.12 4.66 -2.56
CA PRO A 163 13.23 5.63 -2.61
C PRO A 163 14.53 5.03 -3.14
N PHE A 164 14.76 3.74 -2.97
CA PHE A 164 15.95 3.04 -3.42
C PHE A 164 16.05 2.84 -4.94
N ARG A 165 15.04 3.28 -5.71
CA ARG A 165 15.03 3.18 -7.18
C ARG A 165 15.51 4.44 -7.88
N PHE A 166 15.62 5.55 -7.17
CA PHE A 166 15.80 6.87 -7.77
C PHE A 166 17.00 7.61 -7.20
N ALA A 167 17.61 8.46 -8.03
CA ALA A 167 18.58 9.43 -7.56
C ALA A 167 17.89 10.47 -6.64
N HIS A 168 18.64 10.97 -5.67
CA HIS A 168 18.13 11.95 -4.70
C HIS A 168 16.82 11.52 -4.02
N PRO A 169 16.82 10.38 -3.33
CA PRO A 169 15.63 9.76 -2.80
C PRO A 169 14.82 10.70 -1.90
N TRP A 170 13.47 10.59 -1.92
CA TRP A 170 12.63 11.37 -1.00
C TRP A 170 12.95 11.08 0.46
N SER A 171 13.43 9.87 0.75
CA SER A 171 13.82 9.46 2.10
C SER A 171 15.01 10.23 2.66
N SER A 172 15.79 10.93 1.84
CA SER A 172 16.82 11.86 2.32
C SER A 172 16.25 12.95 3.23
N LEU A 173 14.95 13.28 3.08
CA LEU A 173 14.23 14.23 3.95
C LEU A 173 13.98 13.69 5.37
N LEU A 174 14.24 12.42 5.63
CA LEU A 174 14.15 11.82 6.97
C LEU A 174 15.33 12.19 7.86
N ALA A 175 16.45 12.61 7.28
CA ALA A 175 17.67 12.95 8.01
C ALA A 175 17.40 13.91 9.19
N GLY A 176 17.86 13.51 10.40
CA GLY A 176 17.74 14.29 11.63
C GLY A 176 16.31 14.47 12.17
N LYS A 177 15.32 13.74 11.65
CA LYS A 177 13.93 13.76 12.14
C LYS A 177 13.64 12.63 13.11
N THR A 178 12.53 12.73 13.83
CA THR A 178 11.92 11.60 14.54
C THR A 178 10.93 10.90 13.58
N VAL A 179 11.26 9.69 13.15
CA VAL A 179 10.49 8.89 12.19
C VAL A 179 9.77 7.76 12.92
N LEU A 180 8.43 7.77 12.86
CA LEU A 180 7.63 6.66 13.36
C LEU A 180 7.39 5.64 12.25
N VAL A 181 7.72 4.37 12.50
CA VAL A 181 7.47 3.26 11.57
C VAL A 181 6.43 2.32 12.16
N VAL A 182 5.30 2.15 11.46
CA VAL A 182 4.23 1.22 11.85
C VAL A 182 4.31 -0.01 10.96
N HIS A 183 4.79 -1.14 11.49
CA HIS A 183 5.04 -2.35 10.71
C HIS A 183 4.97 -3.63 11.57
N PRO A 184 4.50 -4.79 11.05
CA PRO A 184 4.51 -6.03 11.80
C PRO A 184 5.92 -6.56 12.11
N PHE A 185 6.94 -6.16 11.34
CA PHE A 185 8.33 -6.57 11.55
C PHE A 185 9.11 -5.52 12.36
N GLU A 186 8.52 -5.08 13.46
CA GLU A 186 9.06 -4.03 14.33
C GLU A 186 10.48 -4.34 14.83
N ASP A 187 10.68 -5.56 15.34
CA ASP A 187 11.95 -5.96 15.95
C ASP A 187 13.05 -6.07 14.89
N SER A 188 12.74 -6.66 13.72
CA SER A 188 13.68 -6.74 12.60
C SER A 188 14.04 -5.35 12.07
N ILE A 189 13.09 -4.43 11.94
CA ILE A 189 13.33 -3.05 11.52
C ILE A 189 14.24 -2.34 12.51
N ARG A 190 13.97 -2.46 13.81
CA ARG A 190 14.76 -1.83 14.86
C ARG A 190 16.20 -2.35 14.90
N SER A 191 16.39 -3.66 14.78
CA SER A 191 17.72 -4.28 14.75
C SER A 191 18.49 -3.86 13.49
N GLN A 192 17.88 -4.00 12.30
CA GLN A 192 18.51 -3.64 11.03
C GLN A 192 18.91 -2.15 10.99
N TYR A 193 18.02 -1.25 11.43
CA TYR A 193 18.31 0.17 11.44
C TYR A 193 19.45 0.51 12.39
N ARG A 194 19.46 -0.02 13.61
CA ARG A 194 20.48 0.27 14.62
C ARG A 194 21.84 -0.30 14.26
N GLU A 195 21.87 -1.52 13.72
CA GLU A 195 23.11 -2.28 13.59
C GLU A 195 23.69 -2.29 12.17
N LYS A 196 22.85 -2.07 11.14
CA LYS A 196 23.21 -2.31 9.76
C LYS A 196 22.87 -1.16 8.80
N ARG A 197 22.22 -0.08 9.27
CA ARG A 197 21.72 1.03 8.45
C ARG A 197 22.70 1.45 7.34
N GLU A 198 23.96 1.73 7.69
CA GLU A 198 24.98 2.22 6.76
C GLU A 198 25.49 1.17 5.75
N LEU A 199 25.15 -0.09 5.99
CA LEU A 199 25.60 -1.22 5.17
C LEU A 199 24.50 -1.74 4.21
N LEU A 200 23.27 -1.21 4.31
CA LEU A 200 22.13 -1.72 3.55
C LEU A 200 22.10 -1.22 2.11
N PHE A 201 22.49 0.03 1.89
CA PHE A 201 22.41 0.67 0.58
C PHE A 201 23.75 1.35 0.24
N ALA A 202 24.11 1.31 -1.05
CA ALA A 202 25.30 2.03 -1.54
C ALA A 202 25.11 3.57 -1.45
N ASP A 203 23.87 4.03 -1.64
CA ASP A 203 23.50 5.44 -1.44
C ASP A 203 23.01 5.66 -0.02
N PRO A 204 23.74 6.39 0.84
CA PRO A 204 23.36 6.64 2.22
C PRO A 204 22.11 7.52 2.36
N GLU A 205 21.70 8.24 1.31
CA GLU A 205 20.49 9.04 1.31
C GLU A 205 19.20 8.19 1.28
N VAL A 206 19.28 6.91 0.90
CA VAL A 206 18.14 6.00 0.89
C VAL A 206 17.64 5.71 2.30
N LEU A 207 18.54 5.50 3.25
CA LEU A 207 18.21 5.29 4.67
C LEU A 207 19.13 6.14 5.54
N PRO A 208 18.91 7.47 5.59
CA PRO A 208 19.75 8.38 6.36
C PRO A 208 19.59 8.18 7.86
N GLU A 209 20.42 8.87 8.65
CA GLU A 209 20.31 8.86 10.10
C GLU A 209 19.13 9.71 10.57
N PHE A 210 18.29 9.12 11.44
CA PHE A 210 17.14 9.74 12.09
C PHE A 210 16.82 9.06 13.43
N GLU A 211 16.02 9.69 14.27
CA GLU A 211 15.50 9.03 15.47
C GLU A 211 14.38 8.06 15.08
N LEU A 212 14.62 6.76 15.22
CA LEU A 212 13.64 5.72 14.89
C LEU A 212 12.74 5.42 16.09
N LYS A 213 11.43 5.58 15.89
CA LYS A 213 10.37 5.02 16.73
C LYS A 213 9.59 3.97 15.97
N THR A 214 9.09 2.97 16.66
CA THR A 214 8.38 1.86 16.02
C THR A 214 7.11 1.51 16.78
N ILE A 215 6.08 1.10 16.03
CA ILE A 215 4.86 0.50 16.57
C ILE A 215 4.65 -0.81 15.83
N LYS A 216 4.46 -1.89 16.60
CA LYS A 216 4.14 -3.20 16.02
C LYS A 216 2.72 -3.18 15.47
N ALA A 217 2.60 -3.24 14.15
CA ALA A 217 1.30 -3.33 13.50
C ALA A 217 0.63 -4.68 13.81
N VAL A 218 -0.69 -4.63 14.01
CA VAL A 218 -1.48 -5.86 14.19
C VAL A 218 -1.42 -6.69 12.93
N GLN A 219 -1.05 -7.97 13.07
CA GLN A 219 -0.94 -8.93 11.99
C GLN A 219 -2.07 -9.96 12.07
N SER A 220 -3.18 -9.67 11.39
CA SER A 220 -4.40 -10.50 11.34
C SER A 220 -4.52 -11.37 10.08
N ILE A 221 -3.52 -11.30 9.19
CA ILE A 221 -3.49 -12.04 7.94
C ILE A 221 -3.44 -13.57 8.17
N GLY A 222 -4.02 -14.34 7.25
CA GLY A 222 -4.09 -15.81 7.35
C GLY A 222 -4.97 -16.33 8.48
N GLY A 223 -5.84 -15.48 9.06
CA GLY A 223 -6.69 -15.83 10.19
C GLY A 223 -5.94 -15.93 11.52
N ALA A 224 -4.82 -15.20 11.66
CA ALA A 224 -4.09 -15.12 12.93
C ALA A 224 -4.97 -14.45 14.01
N SER A 225 -4.95 -15.01 15.22
CA SER A 225 -5.62 -14.40 16.38
C SER A 225 -4.88 -13.13 16.80
N THR A 226 -5.61 -12.05 17.01
CA THR A 226 -5.03 -10.74 17.33
C THR A 226 -5.40 -10.25 18.73
N GLY A 227 -6.28 -10.94 19.44
CA GLY A 227 -6.84 -10.47 20.70
C GLY A 227 -7.92 -9.39 20.57
N PHE A 228 -8.26 -8.97 19.34
CA PHE A 228 -9.32 -7.99 19.06
C PHE A 228 -10.59 -8.69 18.54
N ALA A 229 -11.76 -8.13 18.88
CA ALA A 229 -13.06 -8.65 18.41
C ALA A 229 -13.26 -8.37 16.91
N THR A 230 -12.84 -7.19 16.44
CA THR A 230 -12.99 -6.77 15.07
C THR A 230 -11.71 -6.12 14.53
N TRP A 231 -11.59 -6.08 13.21
CA TRP A 231 -10.55 -5.33 12.52
C TRP A 231 -10.56 -3.84 12.89
N PHE A 232 -11.75 -3.28 13.12
CA PHE A 232 -11.91 -1.88 13.53
C PHE A 232 -11.36 -1.62 14.94
N ASP A 233 -11.49 -2.59 15.86
CA ASP A 233 -10.91 -2.47 17.21
C ASP A 233 -9.37 -2.47 17.13
N ALA A 234 -8.81 -3.35 16.31
CA ALA A 234 -7.37 -3.38 16.04
C ALA A 234 -6.89 -2.07 15.39
N TYR A 235 -7.64 -1.54 14.43
CA TYR A 235 -7.36 -0.23 13.81
C TYR A 235 -7.34 0.89 14.85
N ARG A 236 -8.39 0.99 15.70
CA ARG A 236 -8.46 2.01 16.76
C ARG A 236 -7.28 1.91 17.72
N SER A 237 -6.95 0.71 18.19
CA SER A 237 -5.80 0.49 19.07
C SER A 237 -4.48 0.97 18.46
N MET A 238 -4.27 0.78 17.16
CA MET A 238 -3.08 1.33 16.47
C MET A 238 -3.15 2.85 16.34
N CYS A 239 -4.32 3.44 16.11
CA CYS A 239 -4.50 4.89 16.12
C CYS A 239 -4.14 5.48 17.49
N ASP A 240 -4.61 4.85 18.57
CA ASP A 240 -4.30 5.30 19.95
C ASP A 240 -2.79 5.21 20.24
N ALA A 241 -2.14 4.13 19.81
CA ALA A 241 -0.69 3.98 19.93
C ALA A 241 0.07 5.05 19.14
N ILE A 242 -0.36 5.37 17.92
CA ILE A 242 0.24 6.45 17.10
C ILE A 242 0.01 7.81 17.77
N ALA A 243 -1.18 8.06 18.31
CA ALA A 243 -1.52 9.32 18.97
C ALA A 243 -0.70 9.58 20.25
N ALA A 244 -0.25 8.52 20.92
CA ALA A 244 0.60 8.60 22.10
C ALA A 244 2.06 8.97 21.78
N GLU A 245 2.48 8.91 20.51
CA GLU A 245 3.85 9.16 20.10
C GLU A 245 4.06 10.59 19.57
N THR A 246 5.25 11.11 19.81
CA THR A 246 5.73 12.35 19.20
C THR A 246 6.69 11.99 18.07
N PHE A 247 6.43 12.49 16.85
CA PHE A 247 7.23 12.22 15.66
C PHE A 247 7.06 13.33 14.62
N ASP A 248 7.96 13.41 13.64
CA ASP A 248 7.88 14.37 12.54
C ASP A 248 7.16 13.80 11.33
N ILE A 249 7.37 12.49 11.05
CA ILE A 249 6.82 11.79 9.90
C ILE A 249 6.54 10.33 10.25
N CYS A 250 5.48 9.76 9.67
CA CYS A 250 5.13 8.35 9.84
C CYS A 250 5.29 7.57 8.53
N ILE A 251 5.98 6.41 8.58
CA ILE A 251 6.05 5.42 7.51
C ILE A 251 5.18 4.23 7.91
N VAL A 252 4.26 3.82 7.03
CA VAL A 252 3.30 2.75 7.33
C VAL A 252 3.44 1.59 6.36
N GLY A 253 3.64 0.40 6.91
CA GLY A 253 3.64 -0.87 6.18
C GLY A 253 2.78 -1.91 6.91
N ALA A 254 1.45 -1.70 6.96
CA ALA A 254 0.54 -2.43 7.84
C ALA A 254 -0.64 -3.10 7.08
N GLY A 255 -0.40 -3.59 5.85
CA GLY A 255 -1.44 -4.23 5.02
C GLY A 255 -2.66 -3.33 4.85
N ALA A 256 -3.87 -3.88 5.03
CA ALA A 256 -5.12 -3.13 4.87
C ALA A 256 -5.31 -1.99 5.88
N TYR A 257 -4.60 -1.99 7.00
CA TYR A 257 -4.59 -0.87 7.94
C TYR A 257 -3.79 0.33 7.40
N GLY A 258 -2.88 0.11 6.43
CA GLY A 258 -1.88 1.10 6.05
C GLY A 258 -2.47 2.42 5.55
N LEU A 259 -3.41 2.39 4.61
CA LEU A 259 -4.05 3.59 4.07
C LEU A 259 -4.88 4.34 5.14
N PRO A 260 -5.75 3.68 5.93
CA PRO A 260 -6.47 4.32 7.03
C PRO A 260 -5.56 4.94 8.08
N LEU A 261 -4.46 4.27 8.47
CA LEU A 261 -3.50 4.81 9.43
C LEU A 261 -2.76 6.04 8.89
N ALA A 262 -2.37 6.03 7.61
CA ALA A 262 -1.76 7.21 6.98
C ALA A 262 -2.73 8.41 6.94
N SER A 263 -4.02 8.15 6.69
CA SER A 263 -5.06 9.18 6.77
C SER A 263 -5.22 9.73 8.18
N PHE A 264 -5.21 8.87 9.19
CA PHE A 264 -5.26 9.27 10.60
C PHE A 264 -4.07 10.16 10.99
N VAL A 265 -2.85 9.79 10.59
CA VAL A 265 -1.65 10.60 10.83
C VAL A 265 -1.76 11.98 10.19
N LYS A 266 -2.28 12.06 8.94
CA LYS A 266 -2.55 13.36 8.29
C LYS A 266 -3.55 14.20 9.08
N GLN A 267 -4.60 13.58 9.61
CA GLN A 267 -5.60 14.28 10.45
C GLN A 267 -4.99 14.81 11.76
N MET A 268 -3.96 14.15 12.30
CA MET A 268 -3.16 14.65 13.42
C MET A 268 -2.25 15.83 13.06
N GLY A 269 -2.26 16.29 11.81
CA GLY A 269 -1.44 17.41 11.35
C GLY A 269 -0.02 17.01 10.95
N ARG A 270 0.25 15.72 10.63
CA ARG A 270 1.60 15.23 10.30
C ARG A 270 1.64 14.52 8.94
N PRO A 271 2.81 14.50 8.27
CA PRO A 271 2.98 13.74 7.05
C PRO A 271 3.06 12.23 7.31
N ALA A 272 2.43 11.46 6.40
CA ALA A 272 2.48 10.01 6.39
C ALA A 272 2.79 9.46 5.00
N VAL A 273 3.63 8.42 4.94
CA VAL A 273 3.96 7.67 3.72
C VAL A 273 3.56 6.20 3.91
N HIS A 274 2.48 5.79 3.25
CA HIS A 274 2.04 4.40 3.22
C HIS A 274 2.74 3.65 2.09
N LEU A 275 3.84 2.99 2.42
CA LEU A 275 4.63 2.18 1.48
C LEU A 275 4.09 0.75 1.31
N GLY A 276 3.29 0.26 2.28
CA GLY A 276 2.87 -1.14 2.28
C GLY A 276 4.05 -2.11 2.49
N GLY A 277 4.06 -3.23 1.77
CA GLY A 277 5.10 -4.26 1.93
C GLY A 277 6.53 -3.79 1.63
N VAL A 278 6.69 -2.78 0.78
CA VAL A 278 8.01 -2.20 0.43
C VAL A 278 8.71 -1.56 1.65
N THR A 279 7.97 -1.23 2.71
CA THR A 279 8.57 -0.75 3.95
C THR A 279 9.68 -1.68 4.46
N GLN A 280 9.50 -3.01 4.38
CA GLN A 280 10.53 -3.95 4.81
C GLN A 280 11.81 -3.86 3.96
N VAL A 281 11.68 -3.58 2.66
CA VAL A 281 12.82 -3.42 1.75
C VAL A 281 13.65 -2.21 2.15
N LEU A 282 13.01 -1.10 2.52
CA LEU A 282 13.71 0.11 2.99
C LEU A 282 14.61 -0.17 4.22
N PHE A 283 14.26 -1.16 5.02
CA PHE A 283 15.04 -1.55 6.20
C PHE A 283 15.88 -2.82 5.99
N GLY A 284 16.15 -3.21 4.76
CA GLY A 284 17.01 -4.35 4.45
C GLY A 284 16.44 -5.70 4.87
N ILE A 285 15.12 -5.86 4.85
CA ILE A 285 14.44 -7.10 5.18
C ILE A 285 13.94 -7.76 3.90
N LYS A 286 14.46 -8.96 3.61
CA LYS A 286 14.14 -9.75 2.41
C LYS A 286 12.76 -10.40 2.53
N GLY A 287 12.11 -10.63 1.39
CA GLY A 287 10.90 -11.43 1.25
C GLY A 287 10.87 -12.13 -0.09
N LYS A 288 10.25 -13.31 -0.19
CA LYS A 288 10.17 -14.11 -1.42
C LYS A 288 9.59 -13.33 -2.60
N ARG A 289 8.70 -12.35 -2.36
CA ARG A 289 8.13 -11.51 -3.40
C ARG A 289 9.21 -10.78 -4.18
N TRP A 290 10.13 -10.11 -3.49
CA TRP A 290 11.19 -9.33 -4.14
C TRP A 290 12.27 -10.17 -4.78
N GLU A 291 12.41 -11.42 -4.34
CA GLU A 291 13.32 -12.38 -4.99
C GLU A 291 12.74 -12.98 -6.27
N ARG A 292 11.40 -13.03 -6.40
CA ARG A 292 10.74 -13.67 -7.54
C ARG A 292 10.15 -12.68 -8.55
N GLU A 293 9.37 -11.72 -8.03
CA GLU A 293 8.59 -10.81 -8.88
C GLU A 293 9.38 -9.56 -9.26
N TYR A 294 10.39 -9.20 -8.46
CA TYR A 294 11.21 -8.00 -8.62
C TYR A 294 12.71 -8.31 -8.67
N ALA A 295 13.07 -9.52 -9.18
CA ALA A 295 14.44 -9.98 -9.24
C ALA A 295 15.37 -9.02 -10.00
N ASP A 296 14.90 -8.46 -11.11
CA ASP A 296 15.69 -7.57 -11.96
C ASP A 296 15.94 -6.18 -11.34
N SER A 297 15.14 -5.77 -10.37
CA SER A 297 15.23 -4.45 -9.74
C SER A 297 15.66 -4.51 -8.28
N THR A 298 14.86 -5.13 -7.42
CA THR A 298 15.05 -5.08 -5.97
C THR A 298 16.10 -6.08 -5.48
N MET A 299 16.20 -7.25 -6.12
CA MET A 299 17.18 -8.26 -5.69
C MET A 299 18.63 -7.80 -5.88
N LYS A 300 18.90 -6.88 -6.80
CA LYS A 300 20.22 -6.27 -7.00
C LYS A 300 20.69 -5.42 -5.80
N LEU A 301 19.78 -5.02 -4.94
CA LEU A 301 20.09 -4.28 -3.71
C LEU A 301 20.55 -5.21 -2.58
N PHE A 302 20.22 -6.51 -2.66
CA PHE A 302 20.50 -7.43 -1.56
C PHE A 302 22.00 -7.70 -1.42
N ASN A 303 22.48 -7.59 -0.20
CA ASN A 303 23.83 -7.93 0.19
C ASN A 303 23.80 -8.83 1.45
N GLU A 304 24.96 -9.14 2.01
CA GLU A 304 25.11 -10.03 3.17
C GLU A 304 24.53 -9.46 4.47
N HIS A 305 24.24 -8.15 4.52
CA HIS A 305 23.68 -7.49 5.69
C HIS A 305 22.15 -7.53 5.73
N TRP A 306 21.51 -7.96 4.63
CA TRP A 306 20.05 -8.11 4.55
C TRP A 306 19.58 -9.39 5.22
N VAL A 307 18.50 -9.30 6.00
CA VAL A 307 17.94 -10.42 6.77
C VAL A 307 16.55 -10.82 6.32
N ARG A 308 16.06 -11.95 6.80
CA ARG A 308 14.65 -12.32 6.79
C ARG A 308 13.97 -11.81 8.07
N PRO A 309 12.63 -11.63 8.08
CA PRO A 309 11.91 -11.34 9.32
C PRO A 309 12.24 -12.34 10.40
N SER A 310 12.29 -11.91 11.65
CA SER A 310 12.57 -12.78 12.79
C SER A 310 11.52 -13.89 12.93
N ALA A 311 11.86 -14.95 13.64
CA ALA A 311 10.94 -16.07 13.89
C ALA A 311 9.66 -15.60 14.61
N GLY A 312 9.78 -14.65 15.55
CA GLY A 312 8.65 -14.06 16.28
C GLY A 312 7.73 -13.18 15.42
N GLU A 313 8.19 -12.77 14.24
CA GLU A 313 7.44 -11.96 13.27
C GLU A 313 6.92 -12.79 12.09
N THR A 314 7.15 -14.10 12.12
CA THR A 314 6.74 -15.02 11.06
C THR A 314 5.52 -15.82 11.52
N PRO A 315 4.30 -15.53 11.00
CA PRO A 315 3.11 -16.24 11.42
C PRO A 315 3.11 -17.70 10.94
N VAL A 316 2.56 -18.59 11.75
CA VAL A 316 2.46 -20.04 11.44
C VAL A 316 1.74 -20.28 10.10
N ASN A 317 0.77 -19.44 9.78
CA ASN A 317 -0.07 -19.55 8.57
C ASN A 317 0.45 -18.75 7.36
N LYS A 318 1.72 -18.33 7.36
CA LYS A 318 2.29 -17.47 6.30
C LYS A 318 2.03 -17.99 4.88
N GLU A 319 2.02 -19.28 4.66
CA GLU A 319 1.83 -19.88 3.33
C GLU A 319 0.43 -19.61 2.73
N LYS A 320 -0.57 -19.26 3.58
CA LYS A 320 -1.89 -18.81 3.11
C LYS A 320 -1.86 -17.42 2.48
N ILE A 321 -0.76 -16.69 2.68
CA ILE A 321 -0.59 -15.31 2.24
C ILE A 321 0.35 -15.33 1.05
N GLU A 322 -0.21 -15.47 -0.16
CA GLU A 322 0.57 -15.48 -1.41
C GLU A 322 1.84 -16.37 -1.31
N ARG A 323 1.70 -17.55 -0.73
CA ARG A 323 2.79 -18.52 -0.50
C ARG A 323 3.93 -17.98 0.38
N GLY A 324 3.62 -17.15 1.36
CA GLY A 324 4.60 -16.58 2.27
C GLY A 324 5.46 -15.48 1.65
N CYS A 325 4.90 -14.65 0.81
CA CYS A 325 5.64 -13.70 -0.04
C CYS A 325 6.45 -12.64 0.73
N TYR A 326 6.12 -12.35 1.98
CA TYR A 326 6.84 -11.38 2.81
C TYR A 326 7.97 -11.99 3.65
N TRP A 327 8.05 -13.34 3.75
CA TRP A 327 9.01 -14.10 4.57
C TRP A 327 9.98 -14.95 3.78
#